data_73f26217c880826b749174c025c07378
#
_entry.id   73f26217c880826b749174c025c07378
#
_cell.length_a   1.000
_cell.length_b   1.000
_cell.length_c   1.000
_cell.angle_alpha   90.00
_cell.angle_beta   90.00
_cell.angle_gamma   90.00
#
_symmetry.space_group_name_H-M   'P 1'
#
loop_
_entity.id
_entity.type
_entity.pdbx_description
1 polymer ?
#
loop_
_entity_poly.entity_id
_entity_poly.type
_entity_poly.pdbx_seq_one_letter_code
_entity_poly.pdbx_strand_id
1 'polypeptide(L)'
;MKRFIKIFATFFIAACCLGSCDVLDIQNENGLSTGMFWKTQDDINSGLNAVYAMFYRQGTWTRNIYTQLNGMADDGVSYAGWTELNEWTKFKYTNYNFAEGQVKMWREHWTAINRANQVLDHIDDSAISFDSEDTRLDMKAQALWLRAFYYYYMVTMWDNVPLILKTSSASDKPSNLEGQPEEQAKVVFTQLETDLLWAIEHLPLKREKDKARPTKGSAYGLLAKIYMQHKNWQEAQKCFEWIIEGEGKSIYSLESKWENNFNCKTENNCESLYEIQFSLCNYVGFDQTDNYLDANAQVGTQIEVNQSPKGLGWNNVESNRWIVDYFKREKTVDGKNDPRLFYTCWYAQAEADFPEHPDQLIYGKKWADYKYSATDNQRVFIKKYSTDV
;
A
#
# COMPACT_ATOMS: atom_id res chain seq x y z
N MET A 1 49.72 -57.04 25.89
CA MET A 1 48.27 -57.14 25.71
C MET A 1 47.47 -55.96 26.28
N LYS A 2 47.59 -55.58 27.57
CA LYS A 2 46.81 -54.48 28.18
C LYS A 2 47.08 -53.10 27.56
N ARG A 3 48.19 -52.78 26.96
CA ARG A 3 48.52 -51.52 26.30
C ARG A 3 47.85 -51.40 24.88
N PHE A 4 47.82 -52.52 24.16
CA PHE A 4 47.20 -52.58 22.83
C PHE A 4 45.67 -52.45 22.92
N ILE A 5 45.04 -53.04 23.93
CA ILE A 5 43.58 -52.93 24.16
C ILE A 5 43.19 -51.49 24.49
N LYS A 6 44.02 -50.76 25.25
CA LYS A 6 43.74 -49.35 25.54
C LYS A 6 43.82 -48.45 24.29
N ILE A 7 44.79 -48.68 23.42
CA ILE A 7 44.97 -47.91 22.18
C ILE A 7 43.81 -48.20 21.22
N PHE A 8 43.39 -49.49 21.11
CA PHE A 8 42.23 -49.85 20.26
C PHE A 8 40.91 -49.29 20.77
N ALA A 9 40.69 -49.27 22.09
CA ALA A 9 39.52 -48.68 22.70
C ALA A 9 39.47 -47.16 22.51
N THR A 10 40.61 -46.47 22.58
CA THR A 10 40.67 -45.01 22.34
C THR A 10 40.41 -44.67 20.86
N PHE A 11 40.88 -45.50 19.93
CA PHE A 11 40.64 -45.30 18.49
C PHE A 11 39.19 -45.57 18.11
N PHE A 12 38.57 -46.57 18.77
CA PHE A 12 37.15 -46.88 18.54
C PHE A 12 36.21 -45.80 19.07
N ILE A 13 36.51 -45.23 20.24
CA ILE A 13 35.75 -44.09 20.80
C ILE A 13 35.91 -42.84 19.93
N ALA A 14 37.12 -42.56 19.41
CA ALA A 14 37.38 -41.45 18.52
C ALA A 14 36.63 -41.61 17.15
N ALA A 15 36.57 -42.83 16.62
CA ALA A 15 35.83 -43.11 15.39
C ALA A 15 34.30 -42.99 15.55
N CYS A 16 33.74 -43.30 16.71
CA CYS A 16 32.32 -43.12 17.00
C CYS A 16 31.94 -41.62 17.19
N CYS A 17 32.88 -40.76 17.59
CA CYS A 17 32.64 -39.33 17.71
C CYS A 17 32.67 -38.58 16.37
N LEU A 18 33.28 -39.14 15.32
CA LEU A 18 33.34 -38.52 13.99
C LEU A 18 32.11 -38.81 13.12
N GLY A 19 31.25 -39.77 13.50
CA GLY A 19 30.02 -40.09 12.78
C GLY A 19 28.77 -39.39 13.34
N SER A 20 28.89 -38.57 14.38
CA SER A 20 27.73 -38.02 15.10
C SER A 20 27.19 -36.68 14.58
N CYS A 21 27.82 -36.10 13.56
CA CYS A 21 27.36 -34.76 13.09
C CYS A 21 26.16 -34.79 12.17
N ASP A 22 25.87 -35.92 11.51
CA ASP A 22 24.74 -36.00 10.56
C ASP A 22 23.39 -36.33 11.20
N VAL A 23 23.40 -36.88 12.44
CA VAL A 23 22.17 -37.33 13.12
C VAL A 23 21.46 -36.18 13.87
N LEU A 24 22.12 -35.03 14.04
CA LEU A 24 21.56 -33.89 14.74
C LEU A 24 20.95 -32.84 13.78
N ASP A 25 21.18 -33.00 12.50
CA ASP A 25 20.57 -32.14 11.46
C ASP A 25 19.23 -32.74 11.02
N ILE A 26 18.33 -32.94 11.99
CA ILE A 26 16.95 -33.33 11.70
C ILE A 26 16.28 -32.12 11.06
N GLN A 27 16.29 -32.08 9.74
CA GLN A 27 15.44 -31.16 9.01
C GLN A 27 13.98 -31.53 9.33
N ASN A 28 13.22 -30.55 9.79
CA ASN A 28 11.80 -30.73 10.00
C ASN A 28 11.14 -30.94 8.63
N GLU A 29 10.92 -32.18 8.23
CA GLU A 29 10.32 -32.55 6.94
C GLU A 29 8.91 -31.94 6.74
N ASN A 30 8.27 -31.51 7.82
CA ASN A 30 6.97 -30.82 7.81
C ASN A 30 7.09 -29.28 7.95
N GLY A 31 8.30 -28.74 8.07
CA GLY A 31 8.57 -27.31 8.15
C GLY A 31 9.06 -26.76 6.81
N LEU A 32 8.42 -25.75 6.28
CA LEU A 32 8.95 -24.99 5.14
C LEU A 32 10.29 -24.33 5.54
N SER A 33 11.40 -25.03 5.26
CA SER A 33 12.74 -24.41 5.38
C SER A 33 13.00 -23.60 4.10
N THR A 34 13.78 -22.52 4.24
CA THR A 34 14.17 -21.67 3.09
C THR A 34 14.87 -22.47 1.98
N GLY A 35 15.51 -23.60 2.30
CA GLY A 35 16.13 -24.50 1.32
C GLY A 35 15.15 -25.41 0.56
N MET A 36 13.92 -25.57 1.05
CA MET A 36 12.87 -26.37 0.42
C MET A 36 11.85 -25.54 -0.34
N PHE A 37 11.72 -24.27 -0.04
CA PHE A 37 10.91 -23.29 -0.74
C PHE A 37 11.63 -22.81 -2.01
N TRP A 38 10.97 -22.17 -2.92
CA TRP A 38 11.51 -21.67 -4.19
C TRP A 38 11.92 -22.76 -5.18
N LYS A 39 11.09 -23.80 -5.34
CA LYS A 39 11.34 -24.93 -6.26
C LYS A 39 10.35 -24.98 -7.42
N THR A 40 9.20 -24.38 -7.28
CA THR A 40 8.09 -24.49 -8.24
C THR A 40 7.51 -23.11 -8.56
N GLN A 41 6.74 -23.02 -9.66
CA GLN A 41 5.93 -21.85 -9.99
C GLN A 41 4.98 -21.48 -8.83
N ASP A 42 4.40 -22.47 -8.15
CA ASP A 42 3.50 -22.22 -7.03
C ASP A 42 4.22 -21.61 -5.82
N ASP A 43 5.46 -21.96 -5.60
CA ASP A 43 6.29 -21.30 -4.57
C ASP A 43 6.54 -19.83 -4.92
N ILE A 44 6.86 -19.53 -6.18
CA ILE A 44 7.01 -18.17 -6.67
C ILE A 44 5.69 -17.40 -6.51
N ASN A 45 4.57 -17.98 -6.88
CA ASN A 45 3.25 -17.37 -6.71
C ASN A 45 2.91 -17.14 -5.24
N SER A 46 3.25 -18.07 -4.37
CA SER A 46 3.07 -17.96 -2.91
C SER A 46 3.92 -16.82 -2.34
N GLY A 47 5.18 -16.70 -2.77
CA GLY A 47 6.06 -15.59 -2.43
C GLY A 47 5.49 -14.26 -2.90
N LEU A 48 4.99 -14.20 -4.13
CA LEU A 48 4.34 -13.01 -4.69
C LEU A 48 3.07 -12.63 -3.90
N ASN A 49 2.23 -13.61 -3.56
CA ASN A 49 1.05 -13.40 -2.71
C ASN A 49 1.42 -12.86 -1.32
N ALA A 50 2.57 -13.28 -0.78
CA ALA A 50 3.07 -12.75 0.48
C ALA A 50 3.48 -11.28 0.38
N VAL A 51 3.86 -10.77 -0.80
CA VAL A 51 4.06 -9.32 -1.03
C VAL A 51 2.72 -8.60 -1.07
N TYR A 52 1.74 -9.11 -1.81
CA TYR A 52 0.37 -8.53 -1.85
C TYR A 52 -0.28 -8.48 -0.47
N ALA A 53 -0.06 -9.50 0.37
CA ALA A 53 -0.59 -9.53 1.73
C ALA A 53 -0.12 -8.34 2.60
N MET A 54 0.96 -7.67 2.21
CA MET A 54 1.43 -6.48 2.91
C MET A 54 0.52 -5.26 2.70
N PHE A 55 -0.34 -5.23 1.68
CA PHE A 55 -1.36 -4.19 1.54
C PHE A 55 -2.36 -4.18 2.69
N TYR A 56 -2.57 -5.33 3.31
CA TYR A 56 -3.58 -5.55 4.35
C TYR A 56 -3.01 -5.42 5.77
N ARG A 57 -1.84 -4.80 5.91
CA ARG A 57 -1.25 -4.53 7.22
C ARG A 57 -1.67 -3.16 7.73
N GLN A 58 -1.61 -2.96 9.03
CA GLN A 58 -2.04 -1.71 9.68
C GLN A 58 -1.16 -0.52 9.30
N GLY A 59 0.15 -0.74 9.17
CA GLY A 59 1.11 0.28 8.73
C GLY A 59 1.03 0.60 7.24
N THR A 60 0.16 -0.08 6.48
CA THR A 60 -0.05 0.16 5.07
C THR A 60 -1.47 0.66 4.80
N TRP A 61 -2.20 0.08 3.83
CA TRP A 61 -3.48 0.63 3.35
C TRP A 61 -4.69 0.26 4.20
N THR A 62 -4.57 -0.65 5.16
CA THR A 62 -5.67 -0.91 6.09
C THR A 62 -5.97 0.32 6.96
N ARG A 63 -4.95 1.08 7.39
CA ARG A 63 -5.16 2.22 8.29
C ARG A 63 -4.20 3.39 8.08
N ASN A 64 -2.88 3.17 8.34
CA ASN A 64 -1.97 4.28 8.66
C ASN A 64 -1.65 5.15 7.44
N ILE A 65 -1.48 4.58 6.26
CA ILE A 65 -1.18 5.36 5.05
C ILE A 65 -2.24 6.43 4.82
N TYR A 66 -3.51 6.05 4.79
CA TYR A 66 -4.59 7.02 4.57
C TYR A 66 -4.74 8.01 5.71
N THR A 67 -4.72 7.52 6.96
CA THR A 67 -4.97 8.36 8.11
C THR A 67 -3.89 9.42 8.28
N GLN A 68 -2.63 9.02 8.09
CA GLN A 68 -1.50 9.92 8.29
C GLN A 68 -1.30 10.86 7.11
N LEU A 69 -1.33 10.37 5.88
CA LEU A 69 -1.16 11.22 4.70
C LEU A 69 -2.31 12.22 4.55
N ASN A 70 -3.56 11.80 4.75
CA ASN A 70 -4.70 12.71 4.72
C ASN A 70 -4.64 13.74 5.85
N GLY A 71 -4.20 13.33 7.04
CA GLY A 71 -4.03 14.24 8.16
C GLY A 71 -2.92 15.27 7.95
N MET A 72 -1.89 14.96 7.16
CA MET A 72 -0.78 15.84 6.82
C MET A 72 -1.05 16.75 5.60
N ALA A 73 -2.11 16.48 4.85
CA ALA A 73 -2.48 17.30 3.70
C ALA A 73 -3.03 18.68 4.16
N ASP A 74 -2.94 19.66 3.29
CA ASP A 74 -3.41 21.03 3.59
C ASP A 74 -4.91 21.08 3.93
N ASP A 75 -5.69 20.18 3.34
CA ASP A 75 -7.13 20.05 3.54
C ASP A 75 -7.51 19.10 4.68
N GLY A 76 -6.52 18.44 5.29
CA GLY A 76 -6.71 17.49 6.39
C GLY A 76 -6.39 18.11 7.75
N VAL A 77 -7.07 17.63 8.79
CA VAL A 77 -6.79 18.00 10.18
C VAL A 77 -7.21 16.90 11.13
N SER A 78 -6.50 16.73 12.25
CA SER A 78 -6.90 15.84 13.33
C SER A 78 -7.15 16.58 14.62
N TYR A 79 -8.30 16.30 15.23
CA TYR A 79 -8.68 16.74 16.58
C TYR A 79 -8.84 15.55 17.52
N ALA A 80 -8.50 14.35 17.06
CA ALA A 80 -8.69 13.12 17.80
C ALA A 80 -7.82 13.04 19.08
N GLY A 81 -8.22 12.18 20.00
CA GLY A 81 -7.41 11.80 21.16
C GLY A 81 -6.18 10.95 20.80
N TRP A 82 -5.99 10.59 19.53
CA TRP A 82 -4.80 9.90 19.05
C TRP A 82 -3.65 10.91 18.91
N THR A 83 -2.81 10.97 19.94
CA THR A 83 -1.76 11.98 20.08
C THR A 83 -0.78 11.99 18.92
N GLU A 84 -0.33 10.82 18.47
CA GLU A 84 0.60 10.70 17.33
C GLU A 84 0.03 11.36 16.07
N LEU A 85 -1.19 11.02 15.69
CA LEU A 85 -1.83 11.60 14.52
C LEU A 85 -2.01 13.12 14.65
N ASN A 86 -2.39 13.58 15.84
CA ASN A 86 -2.58 15.00 16.13
C ASN A 86 -1.26 15.80 16.05
N GLU A 87 -0.15 15.18 16.44
CA GLU A 87 1.18 15.78 16.28
C GLU A 87 1.63 15.78 14.82
N TRP A 88 1.35 14.72 14.06
CA TRP A 88 1.64 14.62 12.65
C TRP A 88 0.95 15.68 11.82
N THR A 89 -0.36 15.88 12.01
CA THR A 89 -1.12 16.91 11.28
C THR A 89 -0.65 18.32 11.57
N LYS A 90 0.11 18.53 12.65
CA LYS A 90 0.71 19.81 13.03
C LYS A 90 2.21 19.88 12.76
N PHE A 91 2.79 18.86 12.14
CA PHE A 91 4.23 18.73 11.90
C PHE A 91 5.07 18.88 13.20
N LYS A 92 4.54 18.39 14.32
CA LYS A 92 5.19 18.41 15.63
C LYS A 92 5.70 17.02 15.99
N TYR A 93 6.89 16.68 15.56
CA TYR A 93 7.50 15.36 15.78
C TYR A 93 8.35 15.31 17.05
N THR A 94 7.86 15.81 18.16
CA THR A 94 8.65 16.02 19.37
C THR A 94 8.68 14.83 20.32
N ASN A 95 7.83 13.83 20.13
CA ASN A 95 7.72 12.74 21.09
C ASN A 95 7.75 11.36 20.38
N TYR A 96 8.95 10.78 20.32
CA TYR A 96 9.18 9.45 19.72
C TYR A 96 8.50 8.30 20.47
N ASN A 97 8.01 8.51 21.69
CA ASN A 97 7.31 7.46 22.46
C ASN A 97 5.93 7.12 21.87
N PHE A 98 5.41 7.94 20.97
CA PHE A 98 4.11 7.72 20.30
C PHE A 98 4.26 7.46 18.81
N ALA A 99 5.44 7.02 18.36
CA ALA A 99 5.72 6.77 16.94
C ALA A 99 5.28 5.38 16.45
N GLU A 100 4.30 4.75 17.10
CA GLU A 100 3.86 3.38 16.76
C GLU A 100 3.42 3.25 15.30
N GLY A 101 2.62 4.17 14.80
CA GLY A 101 2.13 4.17 13.43
C GLY A 101 3.26 4.31 12.41
N GLN A 102 4.22 5.20 12.68
CA GLN A 102 5.40 5.42 11.83
C GLN A 102 6.30 4.18 11.80
N VAL A 103 6.55 3.59 12.97
CA VAL A 103 7.35 2.36 13.08
C VAL A 103 6.69 1.22 12.31
N LYS A 104 5.35 1.08 12.40
CA LYS A 104 4.62 0.09 11.62
C LYS A 104 4.71 0.37 10.12
N MET A 105 4.52 1.61 9.69
CA MET A 105 4.65 2.01 8.28
C MET A 105 6.05 1.67 7.74
N TRP A 106 7.10 2.08 8.42
CA TRP A 106 8.48 1.78 8.06
C TRP A 106 8.73 0.27 7.96
N ARG A 107 8.44 -0.47 9.04
CA ARG A 107 8.69 -1.92 9.12
C ARG A 107 7.94 -2.70 8.04
N GLU A 108 6.69 -2.38 7.82
CA GLU A 108 5.83 -3.15 6.92
C GLU A 108 6.14 -2.89 5.45
N HIS A 109 6.52 -1.66 5.09
CA HIS A 109 7.04 -1.37 3.75
C HIS A 109 8.35 -2.10 3.48
N TRP A 110 9.30 -2.08 4.44
CA TRP A 110 10.55 -2.84 4.31
C TRP A 110 10.31 -4.34 4.21
N THR A 111 9.34 -4.87 4.95
CA THR A 111 8.96 -6.27 4.85
C THR A 111 8.43 -6.59 3.45
N ALA A 112 7.62 -5.72 2.88
CA ALA A 112 7.11 -5.88 1.52
C ALA A 112 8.23 -5.84 0.47
N ILE A 113 9.13 -4.87 0.57
CA ILE A 113 10.29 -4.74 -0.33
C ILE A 113 11.18 -5.99 -0.24
N ASN A 114 11.49 -6.46 0.98
CA ASN A 114 12.30 -7.66 1.16
C ASN A 114 11.62 -8.92 0.58
N ARG A 115 10.32 -9.08 0.73
CA ARG A 115 9.56 -10.18 0.11
C ARG A 115 9.57 -10.08 -1.42
N ALA A 116 9.43 -8.87 -1.98
CA ALA A 116 9.57 -8.68 -3.43
C ALA A 116 10.97 -9.06 -3.91
N ASN A 117 12.02 -8.68 -3.17
CA ASN A 117 13.40 -9.08 -3.47
C ASN A 117 13.57 -10.60 -3.42
N GLN A 118 12.95 -11.30 -2.45
CA GLN A 118 13.00 -12.77 -2.39
C GLN A 118 12.40 -13.40 -3.66
N VAL A 119 11.27 -12.91 -4.14
CA VAL A 119 10.71 -13.37 -5.42
C VAL A 119 11.69 -13.12 -6.56
N LEU A 120 12.25 -11.91 -6.64
CA LEU A 120 13.17 -11.51 -7.71
C LEU A 120 14.51 -12.25 -7.68
N ASP A 121 14.98 -12.64 -6.50
CA ASP A 121 16.21 -13.44 -6.36
C ASP A 121 16.04 -14.87 -6.89
N HIS A 122 14.81 -15.40 -6.97
CA HIS A 122 14.56 -16.80 -7.31
C HIS A 122 13.81 -17.02 -8.63
N ILE A 123 13.08 -16.01 -9.13
CA ILE A 123 12.21 -16.19 -10.30
C ILE A 123 12.95 -16.55 -11.60
N ASP A 124 14.23 -16.19 -11.68
CA ASP A 124 15.07 -16.50 -12.83
C ASP A 124 15.90 -17.79 -12.64
N ASP A 125 15.65 -18.57 -11.58
CA ASP A 125 16.30 -19.87 -11.39
C ASP A 125 15.85 -20.85 -12.48
N SER A 126 16.80 -21.31 -13.28
CA SER A 126 16.55 -22.25 -14.39
C SER A 126 16.04 -23.64 -13.95
N ALA A 127 16.14 -23.95 -12.66
CA ALA A 127 15.58 -25.17 -12.09
C ALA A 127 14.06 -25.12 -11.89
N ILE A 128 13.46 -23.92 -11.92
CA ILE A 128 12.03 -23.73 -11.75
C ILE A 128 11.34 -23.79 -13.11
N SER A 129 10.40 -24.73 -13.25
CA SER A 129 9.56 -24.83 -14.46
C SER A 129 8.31 -23.94 -14.29
N PHE A 130 8.02 -23.14 -15.32
CA PHE A 130 6.81 -22.35 -15.44
C PHE A 130 5.91 -22.88 -16.56
N ASP A 131 4.61 -22.62 -16.47
CA ASP A 131 3.64 -23.01 -17.50
C ASP A 131 4.00 -22.40 -18.87
N SER A 132 4.55 -21.18 -18.86
CA SER A 132 5.09 -20.50 -20.02
C SER A 132 6.11 -19.43 -19.60
N GLU A 133 6.93 -18.98 -20.54
CA GLU A 133 7.82 -17.84 -20.34
C GLU A 133 7.03 -16.55 -20.04
N ASP A 134 5.89 -16.35 -20.68
CA ASP A 134 5.01 -15.21 -20.41
C ASP A 134 4.51 -15.21 -18.96
N THR A 135 4.20 -16.38 -18.39
CA THR A 135 3.82 -16.53 -16.99
C THR A 135 4.94 -16.10 -16.07
N ARG A 136 6.18 -16.54 -16.34
CA ARG A 136 7.36 -16.15 -15.56
C ARG A 136 7.61 -14.66 -15.64
N LEU A 137 7.55 -14.08 -16.83
CA LEU A 137 7.76 -12.64 -17.08
C LEU A 137 6.67 -11.79 -16.41
N ASP A 138 5.41 -12.20 -16.48
CA ASP A 138 4.31 -11.52 -15.79
C ASP A 138 4.51 -11.54 -14.26
N MET A 139 4.87 -12.67 -13.67
CA MET A 139 5.15 -12.78 -12.24
C MET A 139 6.33 -11.88 -11.81
N LYS A 140 7.39 -11.83 -12.61
CA LYS A 140 8.54 -10.95 -12.38
C LYS A 140 8.14 -9.48 -12.47
N ALA A 141 7.33 -9.12 -13.47
CA ALA A 141 6.81 -7.77 -13.65
C ALA A 141 5.95 -7.32 -12.46
N GLN A 142 5.13 -8.21 -11.92
CA GLN A 142 4.36 -7.95 -10.71
C GLN A 142 5.27 -7.70 -9.50
N ALA A 143 6.32 -8.49 -9.31
CA ALA A 143 7.26 -8.31 -8.20
C ALA A 143 8.02 -6.97 -8.32
N LEU A 144 8.46 -6.60 -9.52
CA LEU A 144 9.10 -5.31 -9.79
C LEU A 144 8.15 -4.12 -9.56
N TRP A 145 6.91 -4.24 -10.04
CA TRP A 145 5.88 -3.23 -9.81
C TRP A 145 5.60 -3.03 -8.31
N LEU A 146 5.44 -4.12 -7.57
CA LEU A 146 5.21 -4.09 -6.11
C LEU A 146 6.40 -3.47 -5.38
N ARG A 147 7.63 -3.85 -5.73
CA ARG A 147 8.84 -3.25 -5.17
C ARG A 147 8.86 -1.75 -5.39
N ALA A 148 8.63 -1.31 -6.63
CA ALA A 148 8.56 0.10 -6.97
C ALA A 148 7.45 0.83 -6.22
N PHE A 149 6.28 0.21 -6.08
CA PHE A 149 5.13 0.78 -5.37
C PHE A 149 5.44 1.03 -3.89
N TYR A 150 5.99 0.06 -3.18
CA TYR A 150 6.36 0.24 -1.77
C TYR A 150 7.52 1.23 -1.58
N TYR A 151 8.52 1.18 -2.44
CA TYR A 151 9.60 2.17 -2.42
C TYR A 151 9.12 3.58 -2.70
N TYR A 152 8.19 3.78 -3.62
CA TYR A 152 7.62 5.09 -3.91
C TYR A 152 7.07 5.75 -2.64
N TYR A 153 6.30 5.03 -1.84
CA TYR A 153 5.81 5.53 -0.56
C TYR A 153 6.93 5.76 0.45
N MET A 154 7.90 4.86 0.53
CA MET A 154 9.05 5.02 1.42
C MET A 154 9.82 6.30 1.11
N VAL A 155 10.20 6.54 -0.12
CA VAL A 155 10.98 7.71 -0.51
C VAL A 155 10.15 9.00 -0.43
N THR A 156 8.84 8.92 -0.67
CA THR A 156 7.94 10.08 -0.53
C THR A 156 7.79 10.52 0.93
N MET A 157 7.75 9.56 1.87
CA MET A 157 7.54 9.86 3.29
C MET A 157 8.84 10.16 4.06
N TRP A 158 9.95 9.50 3.70
CA TRP A 158 11.22 9.61 4.45
C TRP A 158 12.39 10.14 3.63
N ASP A 159 12.17 10.47 2.36
CA ASP A 159 13.16 11.05 1.44
C ASP A 159 14.41 10.14 1.27
N ASN A 160 15.28 10.14 2.25
CA ASN A 160 16.52 9.41 2.24
C ASN A 160 16.35 7.98 2.76
N VAL A 161 16.04 7.03 1.87
CA VAL A 161 15.88 5.61 2.19
C VAL A 161 16.98 4.74 1.57
N PRO A 162 17.43 3.68 2.25
CA PRO A 162 18.41 2.75 1.68
C PRO A 162 17.85 2.04 0.45
N LEU A 163 18.66 1.91 -0.61
CA LEU A 163 18.32 1.09 -1.76
C LEU A 163 18.82 -0.35 -1.54
N ILE A 164 17.86 -1.27 -1.39
CA ILE A 164 18.11 -2.69 -1.14
C ILE A 164 17.38 -3.48 -2.23
N LEU A 165 18.12 -4.11 -3.12
CA LEU A 165 17.61 -4.79 -4.33
C LEU A 165 17.68 -6.31 -4.24
N LYS A 166 18.19 -6.85 -3.14
CA LYS A 166 18.29 -8.27 -2.88
C LYS A 166 17.74 -8.60 -1.50
N THR A 167 17.46 -9.87 -1.28
CA THR A 167 17.09 -10.35 0.05
C THR A 167 18.18 -9.94 1.05
N SER A 168 17.78 -9.19 2.07
CA SER A 168 18.70 -8.69 3.09
C SER A 168 18.61 -9.50 4.37
N SER A 169 19.75 -9.65 5.02
CA SER A 169 19.87 -10.15 6.39
C SER A 169 20.07 -9.00 7.37
N ALA A 170 19.88 -9.27 8.66
CA ALA A 170 20.09 -8.25 9.70
C ALA A 170 21.53 -7.70 9.77
N SER A 171 22.48 -8.37 9.12
CA SER A 171 23.90 -7.98 9.07
C SER A 171 24.23 -7.08 7.86
N ASP A 172 23.33 -6.97 6.89
CA ASP A 172 23.60 -6.23 5.67
C ASP A 172 23.56 -4.73 5.93
N LYS A 173 24.57 -4.03 5.44
CA LYS A 173 24.64 -2.59 5.53
C LYS A 173 24.38 -1.99 4.14
N PRO A 174 23.34 -1.17 3.98
CA PRO A 174 23.10 -0.48 2.72
C PRO A 174 24.25 0.47 2.41
N SER A 175 24.72 0.47 1.16
CA SER A 175 25.87 1.27 0.74
C SER A 175 25.51 2.64 0.16
N ASN A 176 24.22 2.86 -0.16
CA ASN A 176 23.78 4.09 -0.82
C ASN A 176 23.48 5.26 0.14
N LEU A 177 23.73 5.10 1.44
CA LEU A 177 23.50 6.15 2.43
C LEU A 177 24.68 7.12 2.58
N GLU A 178 25.72 6.95 1.76
CA GLU A 178 26.84 7.88 1.68
C GLU A 178 26.55 8.94 0.62
N GLY A 179 26.65 10.23 0.97
CA GLY A 179 26.38 11.35 0.08
C GLY A 179 25.25 12.26 0.53
N GLN A 180 24.86 13.17 -0.34
CA GLN A 180 23.78 14.12 -0.03
C GLN A 180 22.40 13.44 -0.14
N PRO A 181 21.44 13.76 0.73
CA PRO A 181 20.10 13.15 0.71
C PRO A 181 19.40 13.19 -0.66
N GLU A 182 19.51 14.31 -1.38
CA GLU A 182 18.93 14.47 -2.71
C GLU A 182 19.52 13.51 -3.75
N GLU A 183 20.82 13.21 -3.65
CA GLU A 183 21.47 12.24 -4.56
C GLU A 183 21.03 10.82 -4.22
N GLN A 184 20.83 10.52 -2.95
CA GLN A 184 20.37 9.22 -2.48
C GLN A 184 18.95 8.95 -2.94
N ALA A 185 18.04 9.92 -2.80
CA ALA A 185 16.68 9.83 -3.30
C ALA A 185 16.67 9.63 -4.83
N LYS A 186 17.52 10.34 -5.57
CA LYS A 186 17.66 10.18 -7.02
C LYS A 186 18.05 8.75 -7.43
N VAL A 187 18.96 8.12 -6.71
CA VAL A 187 19.36 6.73 -6.96
C VAL A 187 18.16 5.78 -6.80
N VAL A 188 17.39 5.95 -5.74
CA VAL A 188 16.16 5.15 -5.53
C VAL A 188 15.20 5.35 -6.69
N PHE A 189 14.88 6.58 -7.04
CA PHE A 189 13.93 6.85 -8.12
C PHE A 189 14.38 6.32 -9.50
N THR A 190 15.67 6.39 -9.81
CA THR A 190 16.21 5.77 -11.03
C THR A 190 15.98 4.25 -11.05
N GLN A 191 16.05 3.61 -9.89
CA GLN A 191 15.73 2.19 -9.79
C GLN A 191 14.24 1.93 -9.97
N LEU A 192 13.37 2.79 -9.39
CA LEU A 192 11.92 2.65 -9.57
C LEU A 192 11.52 2.81 -11.04
N GLU A 193 12.13 3.76 -11.74
CA GLU A 193 11.96 3.93 -13.18
C GLU A 193 12.36 2.66 -13.93
N THR A 194 13.54 2.10 -13.63
CA THR A 194 14.03 0.86 -14.23
C THR A 194 13.06 -0.31 -14.00
N ASP A 195 12.60 -0.51 -12.76
CA ASP A 195 11.67 -1.57 -12.42
C ASP A 195 10.34 -1.42 -13.18
N LEU A 196 9.82 -0.20 -13.26
CA LEU A 196 8.52 0.06 -13.89
C LEU A 196 8.58 0.01 -15.41
N LEU A 197 9.66 0.48 -16.05
CA LEU A 197 9.84 0.34 -17.48
C LEU A 197 9.87 -1.14 -17.87
N TRP A 198 10.59 -1.97 -17.11
CA TRP A 198 10.58 -3.40 -17.34
C TRP A 198 9.19 -4.02 -17.12
N ALA A 199 8.49 -3.59 -16.07
CA ALA A 199 7.13 -4.05 -15.80
C ALA A 199 6.14 -3.66 -16.90
N ILE A 200 6.26 -2.46 -17.49
CA ILE A 200 5.43 -2.00 -18.61
C ILE A 200 5.59 -2.92 -19.84
N GLU A 201 6.78 -3.43 -20.08
CA GLU A 201 7.02 -4.33 -21.23
C GLU A 201 6.33 -5.69 -21.06
N HIS A 202 6.19 -6.19 -19.82
CA HIS A 202 5.80 -7.58 -19.54
C HIS A 202 4.45 -7.73 -18.84
N LEU A 203 3.88 -6.67 -18.27
CA LEU A 203 2.54 -6.72 -17.71
C LEU A 203 1.47 -6.77 -18.81
N PRO A 204 0.37 -7.51 -18.60
CA PRO A 204 -0.72 -7.52 -19.55
C PRO A 204 -1.44 -6.17 -19.62
N LEU A 205 -2.01 -5.87 -20.77
CA LEU A 205 -2.80 -4.66 -20.98
C LEU A 205 -4.04 -4.63 -20.07
N LYS A 206 -4.69 -5.79 -19.92
CA LYS A 206 -5.91 -5.96 -19.12
C LYS A 206 -5.91 -7.32 -18.41
N ARG A 207 -6.57 -7.40 -17.27
CA ARG A 207 -6.84 -8.66 -16.56
C ARG A 207 -8.34 -8.91 -16.48
N GLU A 208 -8.78 -10.01 -17.03
CA GLU A 208 -10.18 -10.43 -16.90
C GLU A 208 -10.46 -11.09 -15.53
N LYS A 209 -9.44 -11.78 -15.01
CA LYS A 209 -9.41 -12.36 -13.66
C LYS A 209 -8.30 -11.69 -12.87
N ASP A 210 -8.29 -11.86 -11.56
CA ASP A 210 -7.25 -11.33 -10.67
C ASP A 210 -7.05 -9.81 -10.79
N LYS A 211 -8.12 -9.05 -10.74
CA LYS A 211 -8.10 -7.58 -10.82
C LYS A 211 -7.27 -6.90 -9.74
N ALA A 212 -6.95 -7.62 -8.67
CA ALA A 212 -6.02 -7.18 -7.63
C ALA A 212 -4.55 -7.11 -8.08
N ARG A 213 -4.24 -7.58 -9.31
CA ARG A 213 -2.86 -7.59 -9.82
C ARG A 213 -2.62 -6.46 -10.81
N PRO A 214 -1.38 -5.92 -10.88
CA PRO A 214 -1.08 -4.77 -11.73
C PRO A 214 -1.21 -5.10 -13.21
N THR A 215 -1.51 -4.07 -13.97
CA THR A 215 -1.56 -4.08 -15.44
C THR A 215 -0.55 -3.07 -15.97
N LYS A 216 -0.36 -3.07 -17.29
CA LYS A 216 0.45 -2.07 -17.98
C LYS A 216 0.02 -0.63 -17.62
N GLY A 217 -1.29 -0.36 -17.55
CA GLY A 217 -1.80 0.95 -17.17
C GLY A 217 -1.49 1.36 -15.73
N SER A 218 -1.51 0.40 -14.79
CA SER A 218 -1.10 0.67 -13.41
C SER A 218 0.38 1.01 -13.30
N ALA A 219 1.23 0.40 -14.15
CA ALA A 219 2.66 0.71 -14.18
C ALA A 219 2.93 2.10 -14.80
N TYR A 220 2.24 2.47 -15.88
CA TYR A 220 2.30 3.84 -16.42
C TYR A 220 1.82 4.89 -15.43
N GLY A 221 0.71 4.63 -14.71
CA GLY A 221 0.18 5.54 -13.70
C GLY A 221 1.15 5.76 -12.53
N LEU A 222 1.81 4.69 -12.06
CA LEU A 222 2.80 4.80 -10.99
C LEU A 222 4.07 5.52 -11.48
N LEU A 223 4.53 5.20 -12.70
CA LEU A 223 5.69 5.85 -13.30
C LEU A 223 5.45 7.35 -13.54
N ALA A 224 4.24 7.73 -13.99
CA ALA A 224 3.85 9.13 -14.11
C ALA A 224 3.95 9.88 -12.78
N LYS A 225 3.48 9.28 -11.67
CA LYS A 225 3.62 9.87 -10.33
C LYS A 225 5.08 10.08 -9.93
N ILE A 226 5.95 9.12 -10.23
CA ILE A 226 7.39 9.22 -9.97
C ILE A 226 8.01 10.37 -10.77
N TYR A 227 7.73 10.46 -12.06
CA TYR A 227 8.21 11.57 -12.90
C TYR A 227 7.69 12.93 -12.41
N MET A 228 6.43 13.03 -12.00
CA MET A 228 5.88 14.25 -11.41
C MET A 228 6.61 14.65 -10.13
N GLN A 229 6.91 13.71 -9.24
CA GLN A 229 7.66 13.93 -8.01
C GLN A 229 9.04 14.54 -8.30
N HIS A 230 9.67 14.09 -9.38
CA HIS A 230 10.96 14.60 -9.85
C HIS A 230 10.86 15.83 -10.75
N LYS A 231 9.65 16.36 -10.97
CA LYS A 231 9.43 17.49 -11.90
C LYS A 231 9.85 17.18 -13.33
N ASN A 232 9.92 15.89 -13.70
CA ASN A 232 10.14 15.46 -15.09
C ASN A 232 8.79 15.43 -15.82
N TRP A 233 8.26 16.62 -16.09
CA TRP A 233 6.93 16.80 -16.64
C TRP A 233 6.76 16.17 -18.03
N GLN A 234 7.83 16.16 -18.85
CA GLN A 234 7.80 15.61 -20.21
C GLN A 234 7.58 14.09 -20.18
N GLU A 235 8.30 13.37 -19.34
CA GLU A 235 8.12 11.92 -19.23
C GLU A 235 6.81 11.56 -18.53
N ALA A 236 6.38 12.36 -17.54
CA ALA A 236 5.06 12.21 -16.93
C ALA A 236 3.95 12.36 -17.98
N GLN A 237 4.05 13.37 -18.84
CA GLN A 237 3.10 13.61 -19.94
C GLN A 237 3.01 12.40 -20.87
N LYS A 238 4.12 11.81 -21.30
CA LYS A 238 4.12 10.62 -22.15
C LYS A 238 3.38 9.44 -21.51
N CYS A 239 3.57 9.25 -20.20
CA CYS A 239 2.83 8.22 -19.49
C CYS A 239 1.32 8.47 -19.49
N PHE A 240 0.89 9.71 -19.29
CA PHE A 240 -0.53 10.07 -19.35
C PHE A 240 -1.07 9.99 -20.78
N GLU A 241 -0.32 10.40 -21.78
CA GLU A 241 -0.70 10.28 -23.20
C GLU A 241 -0.93 8.81 -23.57
N TRP A 242 -0.10 7.89 -23.08
CA TRP A 242 -0.33 6.47 -23.30
C TRP A 242 -1.68 6.02 -22.74
N ILE A 243 -2.06 6.49 -21.52
CA ILE A 243 -3.32 6.13 -20.87
C ILE A 243 -4.53 6.73 -21.61
N ILE A 244 -4.44 8.01 -21.98
CA ILE A 244 -5.60 8.82 -22.42
C ILE A 244 -5.78 8.77 -23.95
N GLU A 245 -4.70 8.76 -24.71
CA GLU A 245 -4.70 8.90 -26.17
C GLU A 245 -4.12 7.67 -26.89
N GLY A 246 -3.22 6.95 -26.21
CA GLY A 246 -2.51 5.79 -26.74
C GLY A 246 -3.28 4.48 -26.60
N GLU A 247 -2.56 3.39 -26.44
CA GLU A 247 -3.11 2.03 -26.31
C GLU A 247 -4.06 1.91 -25.12
N GLY A 248 -3.75 2.61 -23.99
CA GLY A 248 -4.56 2.62 -22.79
C GLY A 248 -5.99 3.12 -22.99
N LYS A 249 -6.23 4.00 -23.98
CA LYS A 249 -7.57 4.51 -24.33
C LYS A 249 -8.59 3.42 -24.65
N SER A 250 -8.12 2.26 -25.09
CA SER A 250 -8.99 1.10 -25.36
C SER A 250 -9.53 0.44 -24.07
N ILE A 251 -8.93 0.74 -22.92
CA ILE A 251 -9.22 0.14 -21.60
C ILE A 251 -9.77 1.17 -20.64
N TYR A 252 -9.17 2.38 -20.62
CA TYR A 252 -9.45 3.41 -19.64
C TYR A 252 -10.24 4.57 -20.23
N SER A 253 -11.15 5.11 -19.44
CA SER A 253 -11.91 6.32 -19.75
C SER A 253 -12.38 6.96 -18.45
N LEU A 254 -12.79 8.23 -18.49
CA LEU A 254 -13.39 8.85 -17.33
C LEU A 254 -14.75 8.21 -17.02
N GLU A 255 -15.01 7.99 -15.75
CA GLU A 255 -16.30 7.52 -15.26
C GLU A 255 -17.38 8.61 -15.49
N SER A 256 -18.56 8.20 -15.91
CA SER A 256 -19.64 9.13 -16.22
C SER A 256 -20.17 9.88 -15.00
N LYS A 257 -20.07 9.27 -13.84
CA LYS A 257 -20.43 9.81 -12.54
C LYS A 257 -19.21 9.80 -11.63
N TRP A 258 -18.77 10.97 -11.23
CA TRP A 258 -17.57 11.12 -10.43
C TRP A 258 -17.61 10.32 -9.10
N GLU A 259 -18.78 10.27 -8.46
CA GLU A 259 -19.01 9.52 -7.23
C GLU A 259 -18.77 8.02 -7.36
N ASN A 260 -18.86 7.47 -8.56
CA ASN A 260 -18.60 6.05 -8.83
C ASN A 260 -17.15 5.63 -8.52
N ASN A 261 -16.22 6.58 -8.50
CA ASN A 261 -14.83 6.30 -8.13
C ASN A 261 -14.61 6.12 -6.62
N PHE A 262 -15.63 6.38 -5.80
CA PHE A 262 -15.48 6.44 -4.34
C PHE A 262 -16.51 5.64 -3.56
N ASN A 263 -17.40 4.95 -4.23
CA ASN A 263 -18.40 4.08 -3.60
C ASN A 263 -17.99 2.59 -3.76
N CYS A 264 -18.52 1.74 -2.90
CA CYS A 264 -18.22 0.30 -2.91
C CYS A 264 -19.03 -0.50 -3.96
N LYS A 265 -19.74 0.16 -4.88
CA LYS A 265 -20.65 -0.51 -5.84
C LYS A 265 -20.05 -0.63 -7.23
N THR A 266 -19.12 0.25 -7.55
CA THR A 266 -18.52 0.41 -8.87
C THR A 266 -17.00 0.26 -8.85
N GLU A 267 -16.52 -0.65 -8.03
CA GLU A 267 -15.09 -1.01 -7.95
C GLU A 267 -14.57 -1.55 -9.29
N ASN A 268 -13.29 -1.33 -9.56
CA ASN A 268 -12.62 -1.71 -10.81
C ASN A 268 -13.32 -1.18 -12.07
N ASN A 269 -13.81 0.06 -11.99
CA ASN A 269 -14.49 0.73 -13.10
C ASN A 269 -13.49 1.15 -14.21
N CYS A 270 -14.01 1.81 -15.25
CA CYS A 270 -13.21 2.18 -16.42
C CYS A 270 -12.15 3.26 -16.16
N GLU A 271 -12.21 3.98 -15.05
CA GLU A 271 -11.22 5.00 -14.65
C GLU A 271 -10.12 4.41 -13.76
N SER A 272 -10.33 3.21 -13.22
CA SER A 272 -9.43 2.58 -12.27
C SER A 272 -8.18 2.01 -12.96
N LEU A 273 -6.99 2.51 -12.62
CA LEU A 273 -5.72 1.96 -13.04
C LEU A 273 -5.25 0.80 -12.16
N TYR A 274 -5.51 0.89 -10.86
CA TYR A 274 -5.21 -0.13 -9.86
C TYR A 274 -5.99 0.12 -8.58
N GLU A 275 -6.55 -0.92 -8.03
CA GLU A 275 -7.25 -0.89 -6.75
C GLU A 275 -6.74 -1.98 -5.82
N ILE A 276 -6.48 -1.63 -4.56
CA ILE A 276 -6.24 -2.61 -3.51
C ILE A 276 -7.59 -3.15 -3.09
N GLN A 277 -7.82 -4.44 -3.35
CA GLN A 277 -9.11 -5.08 -3.13
C GLN A 277 -9.32 -5.38 -1.64
N PHE A 278 -10.26 -4.69 -1.03
CA PHE A 278 -10.74 -5.00 0.32
C PHE A 278 -12.08 -5.72 0.24
N SER A 279 -12.41 -6.49 1.27
CA SER A 279 -13.70 -7.17 1.38
C SER A 279 -14.45 -6.73 2.63
N LEU A 280 -15.76 -6.92 2.64
CA LEU A 280 -16.55 -6.80 3.86
C LEU A 280 -16.02 -7.84 4.84
N CYS A 281 -15.59 -7.39 6.01
CA CYS A 281 -15.12 -8.28 7.05
C CYS A 281 -15.99 -8.12 8.30
N ASN A 282 -16.35 -9.25 8.90
CA ASN A 282 -17.16 -9.25 10.11
C ASN A 282 -16.37 -8.85 11.35
N TYR A 283 -15.06 -8.68 11.24
CA TYR A 283 -14.18 -8.37 12.35
C TYR A 283 -12.98 -7.52 11.89
N VAL A 284 -12.93 -6.30 12.38
CA VAL A 284 -11.75 -5.43 12.27
C VAL A 284 -11.19 -5.26 13.67
N GLY A 285 -10.39 -6.22 14.13
CA GLY A 285 -9.66 -6.08 15.39
C GLY A 285 -8.51 -5.09 15.25
N PHE A 286 -8.20 -4.33 16.29
CA PHE A 286 -7.07 -3.41 16.36
C PHE A 286 -5.73 -4.12 16.13
N ASP A 287 -5.65 -5.40 16.45
CA ASP A 287 -4.42 -6.19 16.51
C ASP A 287 -4.27 -7.24 15.40
N GLN A 288 -5.03 -7.15 14.30
CA GLN A 288 -4.83 -8.06 13.14
C GLN A 288 -3.46 -7.91 12.48
N THR A 289 -2.61 -7.06 13.02
CA THR A 289 -1.33 -6.69 12.45
C THR A 289 -0.23 -7.71 12.68
N ASP A 290 -0.30 -8.49 13.74
CA ASP A 290 0.77 -9.40 14.12
C ASP A 290 0.40 -10.88 13.90
N ASN A 291 -0.88 -11.19 13.80
CA ASN A 291 -1.32 -12.51 13.38
C ASN A 291 -1.36 -12.57 11.85
N TYR A 292 -0.68 -13.53 11.30
CA TYR A 292 -0.78 -13.88 9.88
C TYR A 292 -2.25 -14.05 9.54
N LEU A 293 -2.68 -13.34 8.49
CA LEU A 293 -4.02 -13.51 7.96
C LEU A 293 -4.21 -14.99 7.67
N ASP A 294 -5.22 -15.60 8.29
CA ASP A 294 -5.73 -16.88 7.83
C ASP A 294 -6.00 -16.72 6.32
N ALA A 295 -5.65 -17.71 5.53
CA ALA A 295 -5.85 -17.70 4.07
C ALA A 295 -7.32 -17.42 3.67
N ASN A 296 -8.25 -17.60 4.60
CA ASN A 296 -9.68 -17.33 4.44
C ASN A 296 -10.13 -16.01 5.10
N ALA A 297 -9.21 -15.23 5.70
CA ALA A 297 -9.59 -14.00 6.35
C ALA A 297 -9.99 -12.94 5.32
N GLN A 298 -11.22 -12.50 5.39
CA GLN A 298 -11.69 -11.32 4.67
C GLN A 298 -11.12 -10.09 5.37
N VAL A 299 -10.45 -9.23 4.63
CA VAL A 299 -9.79 -8.03 5.16
C VAL A 299 -10.51 -6.78 4.72
N GLY A 300 -11.01 -6.02 5.70
CA GLY A 300 -11.58 -4.70 5.49
C GLY A 300 -10.55 -3.60 5.69
N THR A 301 -10.86 -2.42 5.19
CA THR A 301 -10.11 -1.19 5.48
C THR A 301 -10.72 -0.45 6.67
N GLN A 302 -9.90 0.31 7.38
CA GLN A 302 -10.35 1.19 8.47
C GLN A 302 -10.51 2.66 8.00
N ILE A 303 -10.52 2.93 6.70
CA ILE A 303 -10.60 4.30 6.18
C ILE A 303 -11.89 4.96 6.65
N GLU A 304 -13.02 4.32 6.38
CA GLU A 304 -14.34 4.88 6.69
C GLU A 304 -14.49 5.19 8.18
N VAL A 305 -14.16 4.24 9.06
CA VAL A 305 -14.30 4.44 10.51
C VAL A 305 -13.38 5.54 11.05
N ASN A 306 -12.20 5.74 10.46
CA ASN A 306 -11.29 6.81 10.85
C ASN A 306 -11.77 8.19 10.42
N GLN A 307 -12.48 8.28 9.29
CA GLN A 307 -12.97 9.53 8.70
C GLN A 307 -14.42 9.87 9.08
N SER A 308 -15.19 8.86 9.48
CA SER A 308 -16.59 9.05 9.86
C SER A 308 -16.74 9.99 11.04
N PRO A 309 -17.79 10.83 11.04
CA PRO A 309 -18.07 11.79 12.08
C PRO A 309 -18.14 11.19 13.47
N LYS A 310 -17.78 11.97 14.49
CA LYS A 310 -17.80 11.55 15.89
C LYS A 310 -19.18 11.03 16.31
N GLY A 311 -19.18 9.83 16.91
CA GLY A 311 -20.39 9.12 17.30
C GLY A 311 -20.97 8.20 16.23
N LEU A 312 -20.45 8.25 15.01
CA LEU A 312 -20.68 7.27 13.94
C LEU A 312 -19.39 6.50 13.65
N GLY A 313 -18.24 7.13 13.79
CA GLY A 313 -16.92 6.53 13.71
C GLY A 313 -15.95 7.15 14.71
N TRP A 314 -14.64 6.95 14.47
CA TRP A 314 -13.58 7.45 15.36
C TRP A 314 -13.27 8.92 15.18
N ASN A 315 -13.60 9.47 14.02
CA ASN A 315 -13.34 10.88 13.70
C ASN A 315 -11.87 11.27 13.91
N ASN A 316 -10.97 10.47 13.40
CA ASN A 316 -9.53 10.71 13.56
C ASN A 316 -9.01 11.78 12.59
N VAL A 317 -9.61 11.87 11.39
CA VAL A 317 -9.26 12.88 10.38
C VAL A 317 -10.53 13.56 9.90
N GLU A 318 -10.47 14.89 9.81
CA GLU A 318 -11.50 15.76 9.25
C GLU A 318 -10.91 16.60 8.11
N SER A 319 -11.77 17.21 7.32
CA SER A 319 -11.34 18.24 6.36
C SER A 319 -11.36 19.61 6.99
N ASN A 320 -10.44 20.45 6.54
CA ASN A 320 -10.42 21.87 6.88
C ASN A 320 -11.59 22.62 6.21
N ARG A 321 -12.16 23.60 6.89
CA ARG A 321 -13.30 24.38 6.39
C ARG A 321 -13.01 25.07 5.05
N TRP A 322 -11.78 25.51 4.83
CA TRP A 322 -11.42 26.23 3.62
C TRP A 322 -11.69 25.42 2.33
N ILE A 323 -11.66 24.08 2.40
CA ILE A 323 -11.96 23.25 1.21
C ILE A 323 -13.39 23.47 0.71
N VAL A 324 -14.35 23.57 1.64
CA VAL A 324 -15.75 23.88 1.29
C VAL A 324 -15.87 25.25 0.65
N ASP A 325 -15.19 26.24 1.23
CA ASP A 325 -15.21 27.61 0.72
C ASP A 325 -14.53 27.72 -0.64
N TYR A 326 -13.47 26.91 -0.87
CA TYR A 326 -12.78 26.84 -2.15
C TYR A 326 -13.68 26.24 -3.23
N PHE A 327 -14.33 25.09 -2.99
CA PHE A 327 -15.28 24.48 -3.91
C PHE A 327 -16.44 25.42 -4.25
N LYS A 328 -16.89 26.23 -3.31
CA LYS A 328 -17.99 27.21 -3.53
C LYS A 328 -17.61 28.40 -4.41
N ARG A 329 -16.31 28.68 -4.57
CA ARG A 329 -15.81 29.72 -5.49
C ARG A 329 -15.85 29.26 -6.93
N GLU A 330 -15.57 28.00 -7.17
CA GLU A 330 -15.66 27.41 -8.49
C GLU A 330 -17.12 27.09 -8.81
N LYS A 331 -17.58 27.62 -9.94
CA LYS A 331 -18.96 27.40 -10.39
C LYS A 331 -18.97 26.60 -11.68
N THR A 332 -19.97 25.77 -11.82
CA THR A 332 -20.27 25.12 -13.10
C THR A 332 -20.67 26.16 -14.16
N VAL A 333 -20.68 25.79 -15.43
CA VAL A 333 -21.04 26.68 -16.54
C VAL A 333 -22.47 27.28 -16.43
N ASP A 334 -23.34 26.59 -15.69
CA ASP A 334 -24.72 27.01 -15.38
C ASP A 334 -24.83 27.73 -14.02
N GLY A 335 -23.69 28.10 -13.40
CA GLY A 335 -23.61 28.92 -12.20
C GLY A 335 -23.89 28.22 -10.89
N LYS A 336 -24.05 26.88 -10.90
CA LYS A 336 -24.23 26.07 -9.69
C LYS A 336 -22.91 25.83 -8.95
N ASN A 337 -22.98 25.36 -7.72
CA ASN A 337 -21.80 24.86 -7.01
C ASN A 337 -21.24 23.61 -7.71
N ASP A 338 -19.94 23.38 -7.54
CA ASP A 338 -19.29 22.18 -8.03
C ASP A 338 -19.92 20.93 -7.36
N PRO A 339 -20.51 20.00 -8.12
CA PRO A 339 -21.19 18.83 -7.56
C PRO A 339 -20.24 17.92 -6.76
N ARG A 340 -18.94 17.97 -7.02
CA ARG A 340 -17.95 17.19 -6.28
C ARG A 340 -17.93 17.53 -4.79
N LEU A 341 -18.28 18.77 -4.42
CA LEU A 341 -18.37 19.17 -3.01
C LEU A 341 -19.38 18.32 -2.24
N PHE A 342 -20.55 18.05 -2.85
CA PHE A 342 -21.60 17.25 -2.23
C PHE A 342 -21.13 15.82 -1.90
N TYR A 343 -20.31 15.21 -2.76
CA TYR A 343 -19.78 13.85 -2.59
C TYR A 343 -18.46 13.79 -1.82
N THR A 344 -17.80 14.93 -1.60
CA THR A 344 -16.51 14.98 -0.91
C THR A 344 -16.65 15.20 0.59
N CYS A 345 -17.58 16.07 1.00
CA CYS A 345 -17.66 16.55 2.37
C CYS A 345 -19.08 16.53 2.93
N TRP A 346 -19.17 16.22 4.23
CA TRP A 346 -20.33 16.58 5.06
C TRP A 346 -20.02 17.87 5.81
N TYR A 347 -20.91 18.85 5.72
CA TYR A 347 -20.76 20.16 6.38
C TYR A 347 -22.13 20.78 6.64
N ALA A 348 -22.21 21.87 7.40
CA ALA A 348 -23.43 22.64 7.57
C ALA A 348 -23.84 23.27 6.20
N GLN A 349 -24.52 22.51 5.37
CA GLN A 349 -24.96 22.90 4.04
C GLN A 349 -26.13 23.89 4.15
N ALA A 350 -26.08 24.98 3.37
CA ALA A 350 -27.24 25.80 3.14
C ALA A 350 -28.15 25.15 2.07
N GLU A 351 -29.47 25.32 2.19
CA GLU A 351 -30.44 24.78 1.23
C GLU A 351 -30.12 25.18 -0.22
N ALA A 352 -29.64 26.41 -0.41
CA ALA A 352 -29.24 26.92 -1.72
C ALA A 352 -27.95 26.34 -2.28
N ASP A 353 -27.17 25.63 -1.48
CA ASP A 353 -25.90 25.06 -1.96
C ASP A 353 -26.12 23.97 -3.02
N PHE A 354 -27.08 23.09 -2.77
CA PHE A 354 -27.50 22.03 -3.68
C PHE A 354 -29.04 21.89 -3.63
N PRO A 355 -29.82 22.67 -4.41
CA PRO A 355 -31.25 22.64 -4.35
C PRO A 355 -31.90 21.28 -4.67
N GLU A 356 -31.20 20.46 -5.45
CA GLU A 356 -31.55 19.07 -5.73
C GLU A 356 -31.35 18.11 -4.54
N HIS A 357 -30.54 18.52 -3.56
CA HIS A 357 -30.21 17.77 -2.35
C HIS A 357 -30.30 18.71 -1.12
N PRO A 358 -31.46 19.24 -0.77
CA PRO A 358 -31.62 20.28 0.25
C PRO A 358 -31.21 19.78 1.65
N ASP A 359 -31.36 18.49 1.91
CA ASP A 359 -30.94 17.83 3.13
C ASP A 359 -29.76 16.92 2.86
N GLN A 360 -28.56 17.36 3.19
CA GLN A 360 -27.41 16.47 3.18
C GLN A 360 -27.51 15.50 4.37
N LEU A 361 -27.68 14.23 4.09
CA LEU A 361 -27.74 13.22 5.13
C LEU A 361 -26.34 12.73 5.49
N ILE A 362 -26.12 12.39 6.76
CA ILE A 362 -24.95 11.73 7.31
C ILE A 362 -25.42 10.38 7.82
N TYR A 363 -25.21 9.32 7.05
CA TYR A 363 -25.72 7.97 7.34
C TYR A 363 -27.21 8.00 7.73
N GLY A 364 -28.00 8.65 6.90
CA GLY A 364 -29.45 8.78 7.05
C GLY A 364 -29.94 9.81 8.06
N LYS A 365 -29.04 10.59 8.70
CA LYS A 365 -29.39 11.65 9.65
C LYS A 365 -29.21 13.03 9.02
N LYS A 366 -30.15 13.94 9.23
CA LYS A 366 -29.95 15.33 8.85
C LYS A 366 -28.84 15.97 9.67
N TRP A 367 -28.13 16.94 9.08
CA TRP A 367 -27.10 17.69 9.80
C TRP A 367 -27.62 18.29 11.10
N ALA A 368 -28.80 18.88 11.09
CA ALA A 368 -29.41 19.48 12.28
C ALA A 368 -29.71 18.46 13.41
N ASP A 369 -29.96 17.22 13.05
CA ASP A 369 -30.29 16.14 14.01
C ASP A 369 -29.02 15.40 14.48
N TYR A 370 -27.88 15.69 13.84
CA TYR A 370 -26.62 15.11 14.23
C TYR A 370 -26.03 15.87 15.42
N LYS A 371 -26.07 15.26 16.59
CA LYS A 371 -25.84 15.93 17.87
C LYS A 371 -24.47 16.64 18.01
N TYR A 372 -23.47 16.26 17.22
CA TYR A 372 -22.15 16.89 17.25
C TYR A 372 -21.99 18.01 16.23
N SER A 373 -22.84 18.13 15.25
CA SER A 373 -22.85 19.23 14.29
C SER A 373 -23.51 20.47 14.85
N ALA A 374 -24.51 20.32 15.75
CA ALA A 374 -25.22 21.43 16.36
C ALA A 374 -24.31 22.36 17.21
N THR A 375 -23.14 21.90 17.61
CA THR A 375 -22.21 22.66 18.46
C THR A 375 -21.11 23.37 17.66
N ASP A 376 -20.88 23.00 16.39
CA ASP A 376 -19.83 23.58 15.57
C ASP A 376 -20.11 23.48 14.07
N ASN A 377 -20.78 24.48 13.54
CA ASN A 377 -21.09 24.60 12.12
C ASN A 377 -19.85 24.82 11.23
N GLN A 378 -18.65 24.97 11.81
CA GLN A 378 -17.39 25.13 11.07
C GLN A 378 -16.75 23.76 10.77
N ARG A 379 -17.20 22.71 11.40
CA ARG A 379 -16.64 21.36 11.16
C ARG A 379 -17.02 20.84 9.78
N VAL A 380 -16.08 20.11 9.20
CA VAL A 380 -16.22 19.47 7.90
C VAL A 380 -15.71 18.03 8.01
N PHE A 381 -16.57 17.07 7.72
CA PHE A 381 -16.23 15.66 7.74
C PHE A 381 -16.00 15.15 6.32
N ILE A 382 -15.13 14.18 6.17
CA ILE A 382 -14.81 13.55 4.89
C ILE A 382 -15.93 12.57 4.55
N LYS A 383 -16.65 12.81 3.44
CA LYS A 383 -17.68 11.93 2.90
C LYS A 383 -17.11 10.93 1.89
N LYS A 384 -16.15 11.38 1.11
CA LYS A 384 -15.42 10.56 0.14
C LYS A 384 -14.88 9.28 0.77
N TYR A 385 -15.02 8.15 0.11
CA TYR A 385 -14.69 6.80 0.59
C TYR A 385 -15.57 6.30 1.75
N SER A 386 -16.73 6.88 1.97
CA SER A 386 -17.72 6.33 2.88
C SER A 386 -18.74 5.47 2.14
N THR A 387 -19.42 4.59 2.88
CA THR A 387 -20.55 3.80 2.34
C THR A 387 -21.79 4.66 2.04
N ASP A 388 -21.76 5.95 2.38
CA ASP A 388 -22.85 6.91 2.20
C ASP A 388 -22.65 7.79 0.93
N VAL A 389 -21.68 7.47 0.10
CA VAL A 389 -21.43 8.14 -1.19
C VAL A 389 -22.36 7.62 -2.27
#